data_170cfbf18cf2655fb097a5396f138ead
#
_entry.id   170cfbf18cf2655fb097a5396f138ead
#
_cell.length_a   1.000
_cell.length_b   1.000
_cell.length_c   1.000
_cell.angle_alpha   90.00
_cell.angle_beta   90.00
_cell.angle_gamma   90.00
#
_symmetry.space_group_name_H-M   'P 1'
#
loop_
_entity.id
_entity.type
_entity.pdbx_description
1 polymer ?
#
loop_
_entity_poly.entity_id
_entity_poly.type
_entity_poly.pdbx_seq_one_letter_code
_entity_poly.pdbx_strand_id
1 'polypeptide(L)'
;VLYFEGARHASSRILRGVKNRFGSTNEIGVFEMRETGLAEVKNPSEYMLNGRPENASGSVVACTMEGTRPLLIELQALVCHSNFGIPRRQTTGTDFNRVNLLMAVLEKRSGVQLSSCDAYVNITGGIKIQEPAIDLGIVLAILSSFRNKALNPKMVAFGEVGLSGEVR
;
A
#
# COMPACT_ATOMS: atom_id res chain seq x y z
N VAL A 1 -16.22 20.64 1.14
CA VAL A 1 -16.71 19.32 1.61
C VAL A 1 -15.51 18.55 2.12
N LEU A 2 -15.61 18.07 3.35
CA LEU A 2 -14.59 17.27 4.00
C LEU A 2 -15.11 15.82 4.08
N TYR A 3 -14.20 14.88 3.95
CA TYR A 3 -14.48 13.46 4.01
C TYR A 3 -13.54 12.77 4.98
N PHE A 4 -14.10 11.94 5.87
CA PHE A 4 -13.32 11.10 6.78
C PHE A 4 -13.15 9.71 6.20
N GLU A 5 -11.91 9.26 6.09
CA GLU A 5 -11.55 7.88 5.76
C GLU A 5 -11.01 7.17 6.99
N GLY A 6 -11.32 5.89 7.11
CA GLY A 6 -10.79 5.03 8.16
C GLY A 6 -11.57 3.73 8.26
N ALA A 7 -10.90 2.64 8.56
CA ALA A 7 -11.55 1.37 8.85
C ALA A 7 -12.20 1.41 10.24
N ARG A 8 -13.28 0.67 10.43
CA ARG A 8 -14.02 0.62 11.71
C ARG A 8 -13.15 0.24 12.91
N HIS A 9 -12.09 -0.51 12.67
CA HIS A 9 -11.17 -1.00 13.71
C HIS A 9 -9.78 -0.33 13.69
N ALA A 10 -9.54 0.60 12.76
CA ALA A 10 -8.30 1.36 12.74
C ALA A 10 -8.37 2.56 13.68
N SER A 11 -7.29 2.80 14.43
CA SER A 11 -7.19 3.97 15.30
C SER A 11 -6.99 5.27 14.54
N SER A 12 -6.55 5.21 13.28
CA SER A 12 -6.33 6.38 12.43
C SER A 12 -7.57 6.83 11.68
N ARG A 13 -7.65 8.12 11.48
CA ARG A 13 -8.66 8.78 10.63
C ARG A 13 -7.96 9.77 9.73
N ILE A 14 -8.30 9.74 8.44
CA ILE A 14 -7.81 10.71 7.46
C ILE A 14 -8.94 11.65 7.12
N LEU A 15 -8.69 12.95 7.26
CA LEU A 15 -9.60 14.00 6.84
C LEU A 15 -9.12 14.53 5.49
N ARG A 16 -9.95 14.39 4.48
CA ARG A 16 -9.64 14.80 3.12
C ARG A 16 -10.57 15.91 2.65
N GLY A 17 -9.99 16.97 2.07
CA GLY A 17 -10.74 17.98 1.34
C GLY A 17 -11.18 17.42 -0.02
N VAL A 18 -12.48 17.17 -0.19
CA VAL A 18 -13.05 16.66 -1.45
C VAL A 18 -13.51 17.80 -2.36
N LYS A 19 -14.02 18.86 -1.75
CA LYS A 19 -14.51 20.04 -2.48
C LYS A 19 -14.23 21.28 -1.64
N ASN A 20 -13.45 22.22 -2.18
CA ASN A 20 -13.13 23.47 -1.52
C ASN A 20 -13.29 24.64 -2.50
N ARG A 21 -14.17 25.58 -2.11
CA ARG A 21 -14.49 26.76 -2.93
C ARG A 21 -13.40 27.83 -2.87
N PHE A 22 -12.62 27.88 -1.79
CA PHE A 22 -11.69 28.97 -1.48
C PHE A 22 -10.24 28.53 -1.34
N GLY A 23 -9.90 27.28 -1.67
CA GLY A 23 -8.55 26.77 -1.53
C GLY A 23 -8.36 25.41 -2.18
N SER A 24 -7.18 24.82 -1.93
CA SER A 24 -6.79 23.53 -2.46
C SER A 24 -7.64 22.39 -1.87
N THR A 25 -7.92 21.36 -2.68
CA THR A 25 -8.43 20.07 -2.22
C THR A 25 -7.31 19.04 -2.00
N ASN A 26 -6.05 19.45 -2.15
CA ASN A 26 -4.87 18.58 -2.07
C ASN A 26 -4.32 18.44 -0.65
N GLU A 27 -5.04 18.91 0.35
CA GLU A 27 -4.64 18.85 1.75
C GLU A 27 -5.32 17.66 2.45
N ILE A 28 -4.55 16.93 3.25
CA ILE A 28 -5.07 15.90 4.15
C ILE A 28 -4.64 16.18 5.59
N GLY A 29 -5.50 15.85 6.55
CA GLY A 29 -5.16 15.75 7.97
C GLY A 29 -5.20 14.30 8.42
N VAL A 30 -4.21 13.86 9.17
CA VAL A 30 -4.19 12.53 9.79
C VAL A 30 -4.44 12.69 11.29
N PHE A 31 -5.44 11.96 11.79
CA PHE A 31 -5.88 12.01 13.17
C PHE A 31 -5.90 10.60 13.77
N GLU A 32 -5.62 10.53 15.04
CA GLU A 32 -5.71 9.32 15.85
C GLU A 32 -6.91 9.41 16.78
N MET A 33 -7.69 8.33 16.89
CA MET A 33 -8.75 8.22 17.89
C MET A 33 -8.15 7.90 19.24
N ARG A 34 -8.36 8.79 20.21
CA ARG A 34 -7.98 8.62 21.62
C ARG A 34 -9.23 8.65 22.49
N GLU A 35 -9.08 8.25 23.76
CA GLU A 35 -10.18 8.35 24.74
C GLU A 35 -10.74 9.77 24.87
N THR A 36 -9.89 10.77 24.67
CA THR A 36 -10.24 12.20 24.70
C THR A 36 -10.81 12.75 23.39
N GLY A 37 -10.93 11.91 22.34
CA GLY A 37 -11.39 12.28 21.01
C GLY A 37 -10.30 12.21 19.95
N LEU A 38 -10.47 12.97 18.85
CA LEU A 38 -9.50 13.03 17.76
C LEU A 38 -8.28 13.89 18.13
N ALA A 39 -7.09 13.32 17.98
CA ALA A 39 -5.82 14.04 18.15
C ALA A 39 -5.06 14.08 16.82
N GLU A 40 -4.46 15.22 16.49
CA GLU A 40 -3.65 15.36 15.29
C GLU A 40 -2.38 14.50 15.37
N VAL A 41 -2.07 13.82 14.27
CA VAL A 41 -0.81 13.11 14.10
C VAL A 41 0.20 14.03 13.42
N LYS A 42 1.21 14.46 14.15
CA LYS A 42 2.21 15.43 13.64
C LYS A 42 3.11 14.85 12.55
N ASN A 43 3.48 13.58 12.68
CA ASN A 43 4.26 12.86 11.67
C ASN A 43 3.47 11.66 11.15
N PRO A 44 2.68 11.83 10.09
CA PRO A 44 1.86 10.74 9.55
C PRO A 44 2.67 9.53 9.08
N SER A 45 3.84 9.74 8.49
CA SER A 45 4.70 8.65 8.03
C SER A 45 5.19 7.79 9.18
N GLU A 46 5.65 8.37 10.26
CA GLU A 46 6.05 7.65 11.48
C GLU A 46 4.89 6.85 12.05
N TYR A 47 3.71 7.45 12.12
CA TYR A 47 2.50 6.77 12.58
C TYR A 47 2.15 5.56 11.70
N MET A 48 2.19 5.71 10.37
CA MET A 48 1.86 4.64 9.43
C MET A 48 2.87 3.48 9.45
N LEU A 49 4.12 3.75 9.82
CA LEU A 49 5.18 2.73 9.90
C LEU A 49 5.33 2.12 11.30
N ASN A 50 4.57 2.61 12.27
CA ASN A 50 4.64 2.09 13.65
C ASN A 50 4.20 0.63 13.71
N GLY A 51 4.96 -0.19 14.41
CA GLY A 51 4.70 -1.62 14.55
C GLY A 51 5.08 -2.47 13.33
N ARG A 52 5.79 -1.90 12.37
CA ARG A 52 6.27 -2.63 11.21
C ARG A 52 7.24 -3.75 11.63
N PRO A 53 7.02 -5.00 11.16
CA PRO A 53 7.90 -6.10 11.50
C PRO A 53 9.29 -5.92 10.86
N GLU A 54 10.33 -6.19 11.62
CA GLU A 54 11.69 -6.26 11.11
C GLU A 54 11.95 -7.63 10.48
N ASN A 55 12.71 -7.66 9.38
CA ASN A 55 13.13 -8.89 8.69
C ASN A 55 11.99 -9.81 8.22
N ALA A 56 10.79 -9.29 8.03
CA ALA A 56 9.67 -10.04 7.47
C ALA A 56 9.67 -9.97 5.95
N SER A 57 9.51 -11.13 5.30
CA SER A 57 9.27 -11.16 3.86
C SER A 57 7.90 -10.55 3.51
N GLY A 58 7.79 -9.91 2.37
CA GLY A 58 6.54 -9.32 1.90
C GLY A 58 6.23 -7.92 2.44
N SER A 59 7.06 -7.37 3.30
CA SER A 59 6.89 -6.01 3.83
C SER A 59 7.77 -5.02 3.09
N VAL A 60 7.17 -3.95 2.58
CA VAL A 60 7.85 -2.88 1.83
C VAL A 60 7.33 -1.52 2.29
N VAL A 61 8.22 -0.57 2.44
CA VAL A 61 7.84 0.84 2.60
C VAL A 61 7.74 1.47 1.23
N ALA A 62 6.57 2.01 0.93
CA ALA A 62 6.32 2.80 -0.28
C ALA A 62 6.09 4.27 0.06
N CYS A 63 6.33 5.13 -0.90
CA CYS A 63 6.00 6.54 -0.80
C CYS A 63 4.86 6.87 -1.75
N THR A 64 3.87 7.57 -1.25
CA THR A 64 2.76 8.11 -2.04
C THR A 64 2.63 9.61 -1.81
N MET A 65 1.99 10.30 -2.74
CA MET A 65 1.62 11.71 -2.56
C MET A 65 0.13 11.78 -2.19
N GLU A 66 -0.14 12.22 -0.98
CA GLU A 66 -1.49 12.53 -0.54
C GLU A 66 -1.68 14.05 -0.55
N GLY A 67 -2.28 14.55 -1.66
CA GLY A 67 -2.29 15.95 -1.94
C GLY A 67 -0.89 16.45 -2.27
N THR A 68 -0.39 17.43 -1.52
CA THR A 68 0.97 17.97 -1.64
C THR A 68 1.96 17.37 -0.65
N ARG A 69 1.50 16.43 0.21
CA ARG A 69 2.31 15.83 1.27
C ARG A 69 2.77 14.43 0.87
N PRO A 70 4.08 14.16 0.87
CA PRO A 70 4.57 12.78 0.78
C PRO A 70 4.21 12.00 2.04
N LEU A 71 3.74 10.77 1.86
CA LEU A 71 3.37 9.87 2.92
C LEU A 71 4.07 8.53 2.73
N LEU A 72 4.80 8.08 3.73
CA LEU A 72 5.36 6.73 3.77
C LEU A 72 4.32 5.78 4.34
N ILE A 73 4.12 4.68 3.64
CA ILE A 73 3.17 3.63 4.00
C ILE A 73 3.84 2.26 3.95
N GLU A 74 3.33 1.33 4.72
CA GLU A 74 3.73 -0.07 4.61
C GLU A 74 2.79 -0.82 3.69
N LEU A 75 3.37 -1.51 2.72
CA LEU A 75 2.71 -2.52 1.90
C LEU A 75 3.11 -3.91 2.39
N GLN A 76 2.13 -4.77 2.53
CA GLN A 76 2.36 -6.16 2.87
C GLN A 76 1.79 -7.06 1.79
N ALA A 77 2.55 -8.06 1.37
CA ALA A 77 2.10 -9.10 0.47
C ALA A 77 2.34 -10.48 1.07
N LEU A 78 1.38 -11.35 0.89
CA LEU A 78 1.49 -12.76 1.21
C LEU A 78 1.20 -13.55 -0.06
N VAL A 79 2.20 -14.30 -0.52
CA VAL A 79 2.11 -15.15 -1.70
C VAL A 79 2.42 -16.58 -1.27
N CYS A 80 1.51 -17.50 -1.54
CA CYS A 80 1.66 -18.91 -1.21
C CYS A 80 1.07 -19.80 -2.29
N HIS A 81 1.51 -21.05 -2.36
CA HIS A 81 0.93 -22.01 -3.28
C HIS A 81 -0.57 -22.22 -3.00
N SER A 82 -1.36 -22.21 -4.08
CA SER A 82 -2.77 -22.54 -3.99
C SER A 82 -2.91 -24.07 -3.96
N ASN A 83 -3.57 -24.59 -2.92
CA ASN A 83 -3.80 -26.02 -2.76
C ASN A 83 -5.14 -26.49 -3.32
N PHE A 84 -6.02 -25.58 -3.71
CA PHE A 84 -7.41 -25.90 -4.04
C PHE A 84 -7.90 -25.15 -5.29
N GLY A 85 -7.58 -25.64 -6.46
CA GLY A 85 -8.20 -25.18 -7.71
C GLY A 85 -7.81 -23.76 -8.12
N ILE A 86 -8.76 -22.83 -8.17
CA ILE A 86 -8.53 -21.47 -8.66
C ILE A 86 -7.78 -20.64 -7.61
N PRO A 87 -6.63 -20.06 -7.96
CA PRO A 87 -5.86 -19.19 -7.05
C PRO A 87 -6.69 -17.99 -6.54
N ARG A 88 -6.55 -17.72 -5.26
CA ARG A 88 -7.21 -16.58 -4.62
C ARG A 88 -6.38 -15.33 -4.75
N ARG A 89 -7.04 -14.22 -5.04
CA ARG A 89 -6.45 -12.90 -5.11
C ARG A 89 -7.28 -11.97 -4.24
N GLN A 90 -6.64 -11.30 -3.30
CA GLN A 90 -7.32 -10.37 -2.40
C GLN A 90 -6.45 -9.14 -2.16
N THR A 91 -7.09 -7.97 -2.19
CA THR A 91 -6.42 -6.71 -1.92
C THR A 91 -7.20 -5.92 -0.88
N THR A 92 -6.47 -5.21 -0.04
CA THR A 92 -7.03 -4.26 0.93
C THR A 92 -6.26 -2.96 0.85
N GLY A 93 -6.98 -1.86 0.65
CA GLY A 93 -6.39 -0.52 0.58
C GLY A 93 -5.86 -0.11 -0.78
N THR A 94 -5.86 -0.99 -1.78
CA THR A 94 -5.46 -0.66 -3.15
C THR A 94 -6.37 -1.36 -4.17
N ASP A 95 -6.25 -0.98 -5.43
CA ASP A 95 -7.08 -1.49 -6.52
C ASP A 95 -6.74 -2.95 -6.85
N PHE A 96 -7.77 -3.80 -6.83
CA PHE A 96 -7.65 -5.22 -7.15
C PHE A 96 -7.17 -5.47 -8.59
N ASN A 97 -7.72 -4.74 -9.55
CA ASN A 97 -7.34 -4.92 -10.95
C ASN A 97 -5.89 -4.49 -11.19
N ARG A 98 -5.46 -3.43 -10.50
CA ARG A 98 -4.07 -2.96 -10.59
C ARG A 98 -3.09 -4.01 -10.07
N VAL A 99 -3.37 -4.64 -8.94
CA VAL A 99 -2.53 -5.72 -8.39
C VAL A 99 -2.46 -6.90 -9.36
N ASN A 100 -3.58 -7.33 -9.93
CA ASN A 100 -3.60 -8.40 -10.93
C ASN A 100 -2.78 -8.05 -12.18
N LEU A 101 -2.87 -6.81 -12.65
CA LEU A 101 -2.07 -6.33 -13.76
C LEU A 101 -0.57 -6.40 -13.44
N LEU A 102 -0.16 -5.93 -12.28
CA LEU A 102 1.24 -5.97 -11.85
C LEU A 102 1.76 -7.39 -11.71
N MET A 103 0.94 -8.32 -11.23
CA MET A 103 1.29 -9.74 -11.18
C MET A 103 1.49 -10.33 -12.58
N ALA A 104 0.65 -9.96 -13.55
CA ALA A 104 0.81 -10.37 -14.95
C ALA A 104 2.11 -9.82 -15.55
N VAL A 105 2.46 -8.57 -15.26
CA VAL A 105 3.72 -7.95 -15.68
C VAL A 105 4.92 -8.70 -15.09
N LEU A 106 4.89 -9.00 -13.79
CA LEU A 106 5.91 -9.79 -13.12
C LEU A 106 6.10 -11.16 -13.77
N GLU A 107 5.04 -11.87 -14.01
CA GLU A 107 5.07 -13.19 -14.62
C GLU A 107 5.66 -13.14 -16.03
N LYS A 108 5.21 -12.20 -16.85
CA LYS A 108 5.65 -12.07 -18.24
C LYS A 108 7.09 -11.58 -18.35
N ARG A 109 7.49 -10.60 -17.54
CA ARG A 109 8.77 -9.88 -17.70
C ARG A 109 9.91 -10.45 -16.86
N SER A 110 9.61 -11.00 -15.69
CA SER A 110 10.64 -11.58 -14.80
C SER A 110 10.62 -13.12 -14.76
N GLY A 111 9.65 -13.75 -15.38
CA GLY A 111 9.54 -15.21 -15.41
C GLY A 111 9.09 -15.84 -14.09
N VAL A 112 8.63 -15.03 -13.14
CA VAL A 112 8.10 -15.53 -11.87
C VAL A 112 6.73 -16.17 -12.08
N GLN A 113 6.56 -17.44 -11.73
CA GLN A 113 5.31 -18.16 -11.92
C GLN A 113 4.35 -17.91 -10.74
N LEU A 114 3.39 -17.02 -10.95
CA LEU A 114 2.40 -16.63 -9.95
C LEU A 114 1.00 -17.22 -10.22
N SER A 115 0.80 -17.84 -11.38
CA SER A 115 -0.50 -18.38 -11.81
C SER A 115 -1.06 -19.47 -10.91
N SER A 116 -0.20 -20.19 -10.18
CA SER A 116 -0.57 -21.23 -9.21
C SER A 116 -0.52 -20.76 -7.76
N CYS A 117 -0.33 -19.47 -7.53
CA CYS A 117 -0.19 -18.92 -6.19
C CYS A 117 -1.40 -18.11 -5.76
N ASP A 118 -1.81 -18.28 -4.51
CA ASP A 118 -2.65 -17.30 -3.83
C ASP A 118 -1.84 -16.04 -3.52
N ALA A 119 -2.44 -14.88 -3.65
CA ALA A 119 -1.79 -13.61 -3.34
C ALA A 119 -2.73 -12.68 -2.58
N TYR A 120 -2.21 -12.12 -1.51
CA TYR A 120 -2.89 -11.15 -0.66
C TYR A 120 -2.00 -9.91 -0.58
N VAL A 121 -2.55 -8.76 -0.90
CA VAL A 121 -1.85 -7.47 -0.81
C VAL A 121 -2.64 -6.54 0.09
N ASN A 122 -1.96 -5.97 1.05
CA ASN A 122 -2.58 -5.10 2.05
C ASN A 122 -1.76 -3.81 2.23
N ILE A 123 -2.45 -2.67 2.24
CA ILE A 123 -1.89 -1.43 2.74
C ILE A 123 -2.27 -1.32 4.21
N THR A 124 -1.27 -1.21 5.08
CA THR A 124 -1.52 -1.07 6.52
C THR A 124 -2.08 0.30 6.88
N GLY A 125 -2.69 0.41 8.05
CA GLY A 125 -3.20 1.68 8.56
C GLY A 125 -4.64 2.03 8.17
N GLY A 126 -5.33 1.16 7.42
CA GLY A 126 -6.75 1.37 7.08
C GLY A 126 -7.00 2.48 6.06
N ILE A 127 -5.99 2.89 5.32
CA ILE A 127 -6.08 3.90 4.26
C ILE A 127 -6.23 3.23 2.89
N LYS A 128 -6.80 3.98 1.95
CA LYS A 128 -6.90 3.57 0.54
C LYS A 128 -5.98 4.42 -0.30
N ILE A 129 -5.09 3.77 -1.05
CA ILE A 129 -4.14 4.42 -1.94
C ILE A 129 -4.37 3.91 -3.36
N GLN A 130 -4.62 4.83 -4.29
CA GLN A 130 -4.78 4.55 -5.73
C GLN A 130 -3.68 5.24 -6.57
N GLU A 131 -2.69 5.82 -5.90
CA GLU A 131 -1.57 6.48 -6.55
C GLU A 131 -0.69 5.46 -7.30
N PRO A 132 -0.45 5.62 -8.61
CA PRO A 132 0.42 4.71 -9.37
C PRO A 132 1.85 4.59 -8.84
N ALA A 133 2.31 5.59 -8.09
CA ALA A 133 3.64 5.57 -7.48
C ALA A 133 3.88 4.39 -6.53
N ILE A 134 2.83 3.73 -6.02
CA ILE A 134 2.99 2.55 -5.16
C ILE A 134 3.20 1.24 -5.95
N ASP A 135 3.12 1.25 -7.25
CA ASP A 135 3.24 0.04 -8.08
C ASP A 135 4.54 -0.71 -7.82
N LEU A 136 5.66 0.00 -7.80
CA LEU A 136 6.96 -0.63 -7.54
C LEU A 136 7.00 -1.28 -6.15
N GLY A 137 6.41 -0.64 -5.15
CA GLY A 137 6.28 -1.21 -3.82
C GLY A 137 5.47 -2.50 -3.81
N ILE A 138 4.36 -2.54 -4.54
CA ILE A 138 3.51 -3.74 -4.68
C ILE A 138 4.29 -4.88 -5.33
N VAL A 139 4.97 -4.60 -6.42
CA VAL A 139 5.81 -5.58 -7.14
C VAL A 139 6.90 -6.16 -6.23
N LEU A 140 7.60 -5.31 -5.50
CA LEU A 140 8.66 -5.72 -4.59
C LEU A 140 8.13 -6.53 -3.41
N ALA A 141 6.97 -6.15 -2.86
CA ALA A 141 6.33 -6.90 -1.77
C ALA A 141 5.93 -8.31 -2.22
N ILE A 142 5.35 -8.45 -3.41
CA ILE A 142 4.98 -9.73 -4.01
C ILE A 142 6.22 -10.60 -4.23
N LEU A 143 7.27 -10.06 -4.83
CA LEU A 143 8.53 -10.78 -5.07
C LEU A 143 9.20 -11.20 -3.76
N SER A 144 9.24 -10.31 -2.78
CA SER A 144 9.79 -10.60 -1.45
C SER A 144 9.08 -11.77 -0.79
N SER A 145 7.75 -11.77 -0.80
CA SER A 145 6.96 -12.87 -0.25
C SER A 145 7.14 -14.17 -1.06
N PHE A 146 7.09 -14.08 -2.38
CA PHE A 146 7.25 -15.25 -3.26
C PHE A 146 8.60 -15.95 -3.04
N ARG A 147 9.67 -15.19 -2.90
CA ARG A 147 11.03 -15.70 -2.65
C ARG A 147 11.35 -15.93 -1.18
N ASN A 148 10.44 -15.58 -0.31
CA ASN A 148 10.60 -15.63 1.15
C ASN A 148 11.89 -14.93 1.63
N LYS A 149 12.18 -13.77 1.07
CA LYS A 149 13.35 -12.95 1.40
C LYS A 149 12.91 -11.56 1.82
N ALA A 150 13.28 -11.19 3.04
CA ALA A 150 13.05 -9.83 3.54
C ALA A 150 13.86 -8.81 2.73
N LEU A 151 13.25 -7.64 2.50
CA LEU A 151 13.91 -6.49 1.91
C LEU A 151 14.58 -5.65 2.99
N ASN A 152 15.51 -4.79 2.57
CA ASN A 152 16.16 -3.86 3.49
C ASN A 152 15.08 -2.98 4.18
N PRO A 153 15.00 -2.99 5.52
CA PRO A 153 13.96 -2.25 6.26
C PRO A 153 14.06 -0.73 6.10
N LYS A 154 15.21 -0.22 5.64
CA LYS A 154 15.43 1.21 5.38
C LYS A 154 15.19 1.60 3.92
N MET A 155 14.78 0.66 3.06
CA MET A 155 14.46 0.93 1.67
C MET A 155 13.06 1.53 1.55
N VAL A 156 12.93 2.55 0.72
CA VAL A 156 11.65 3.11 0.29
C VAL A 156 11.53 2.92 -1.21
N ALA A 157 10.39 2.38 -1.66
CA ALA A 157 10.12 2.15 -3.07
C ALA A 157 9.00 3.06 -3.56
N PHE A 158 9.19 3.66 -4.73
CA PHE A 158 8.15 4.41 -5.44
C PHE A 158 8.42 4.38 -6.93
N GLY A 159 7.37 4.42 -7.70
CA GLY A 159 7.42 4.43 -9.16
C GLY A 159 6.21 3.72 -9.77
N GLU A 160 5.72 4.23 -10.88
CA GLU A 160 4.73 3.56 -11.69
C GLU A 160 5.39 2.46 -12.51
N VAL A 161 4.75 1.29 -12.59
CA VAL A 161 5.23 0.17 -13.41
C VAL A 161 4.35 0.03 -14.64
N GLY A 162 4.97 0.14 -15.80
CA GLY A 162 4.30 -0.04 -17.08
C GLY A 162 4.22 -1.50 -17.54
N LEU A 163 3.48 -1.75 -18.61
CA LEU A 163 3.24 -3.09 -19.14
C LEU A 163 4.50 -3.77 -19.72
N SER A 164 5.50 -3.00 -20.05
CA SER A 164 6.81 -3.53 -20.48
C SER A 164 7.76 -3.81 -19.31
N GLY A 165 7.31 -3.55 -18.08
CA GLY A 165 8.12 -3.69 -16.87
C GLY A 165 8.99 -2.47 -16.56
N GLU A 166 8.82 -1.39 -17.32
CA GLU A 166 9.52 -0.14 -17.06
C GLU A 166 9.00 0.55 -15.80
N VAL A 167 9.89 1.23 -15.10
CA VAL A 167 9.57 2.05 -13.92
C VAL A 167 9.69 3.52 -14.30
N ARG A 168 8.69 4.29 -13.93
CA ARG A 168 8.62 5.74 -14.20
C ARG A 168 8.49 6.55 -12.92
#